data_8881ea9f1e9380aac2ef94dbef94c86d
#
_entry.id   8881ea9f1e9380aac2ef94dbef94c86d
#
_cell.length_a   1.000
_cell.length_b   1.000
_cell.length_c   1.000
_cell.angle_alpha   90.00
_cell.angle_beta   90.00
_cell.angle_gamma   90.00
#
_symmetry.space_group_name_H-M   'P 1'
#
loop_
_entity.id
_entity.type
_entity.pdbx_description
1 polymer ?
#
loop_
_entity_poly.entity_id
_entity_poly.type
_entity_poly.pdbx_seq_one_letter_code
_entity_poly.pdbx_strand_id
1 'polypeptide(L)'
;MPMPQAVPFLASLPPSPARFAGTPVAFRGQEFLAGTIIAQPRHRGFTLVELVITVAVIGILAAVALPSYYEYLKRSHRSSAQSLMLDLANREQQYLLDNRTFLGGGASAVTTLLPSGVPTEVSNFYTLTITATAGPPPTFEVKATPNTGTVMAGETPFTLDQDGTKLPAGKWQGR
;
A
#
# COMPACT_ATOMS: atom_id res chain seq x y z
N MET A 1 -23.05 36.91 17.92
CA MET A 1 -23.09 35.92 16.84
C MET A 1 -24.32 35.05 17.05
N PRO A 2 -25.32 35.12 16.18
CA PRO A 2 -26.54 34.31 16.30
C PRO A 2 -26.36 32.94 15.64
N MET A 3 -26.89 31.92 16.31
CA MET A 3 -26.94 30.54 15.82
C MET A 3 -27.88 30.36 14.63
N PRO A 4 -27.61 29.54 13.64
CA PRO A 4 -28.53 29.22 12.57
C PRO A 4 -29.67 28.31 13.08
N GLN A 5 -30.89 28.69 12.71
CA GLN A 5 -32.13 28.00 13.02
C GLN A 5 -32.31 26.72 12.20
N ALA A 6 -32.75 25.67 12.83
CA ALA A 6 -33.10 24.40 12.21
C ALA A 6 -34.39 24.56 11.40
N VAL A 7 -34.40 24.19 10.12
CA VAL A 7 -35.57 24.07 9.27
C VAL A 7 -36.22 22.69 9.46
N PRO A 8 -37.54 22.61 9.72
CA PRO A 8 -38.21 21.33 9.80
C PRO A 8 -38.46 20.74 8.40
N PHE A 9 -37.98 19.52 8.21
CA PHE A 9 -38.26 18.71 7.02
C PHE A 9 -39.70 18.17 7.09
N LEU A 10 -40.61 18.77 6.34
CA LEU A 10 -41.96 18.27 6.14
C LEU A 10 -41.93 17.04 5.23
N ALA A 11 -42.13 15.86 5.81
CA ALA A 11 -42.36 14.63 5.09
C ALA A 11 -43.72 14.66 4.39
N SER A 12 -43.72 14.77 3.07
CA SER A 12 -44.91 14.57 2.25
C SER A 12 -45.18 13.07 2.07
N LEU A 13 -46.30 12.62 2.62
CA LEU A 13 -46.87 11.30 2.40
C LEU A 13 -47.38 11.15 0.98
N PRO A 14 -47.20 10.04 0.29
CA PRO A 14 -47.81 9.80 -1.00
C PRO A 14 -49.31 9.48 -0.87
N PRO A 15 -50.13 9.84 -1.83
CA PRO A 15 -51.58 9.60 -1.80
C PRO A 15 -51.91 8.10 -1.97
N SER A 16 -52.90 7.67 -1.19
CA SER A 16 -53.48 6.33 -1.20
C SER A 16 -54.07 5.95 -2.59
N PRO A 17 -53.87 4.72 -3.06
CA PRO A 17 -54.45 4.27 -4.33
C PRO A 17 -55.95 4.09 -4.20
N ALA A 18 -56.69 4.71 -5.10
CA ALA A 18 -58.12 4.60 -5.27
C ALA A 18 -58.51 3.14 -5.58
N ARG A 19 -59.52 2.65 -4.87
CA ARG A 19 -60.20 1.37 -5.16
C ARG A 19 -60.92 1.46 -6.50
N PHE A 20 -60.39 0.78 -7.48
CA PHE A 20 -61.17 0.47 -8.70
C PHE A 20 -62.04 -0.76 -8.44
N ALA A 21 -63.36 -0.52 -8.29
CA ALA A 21 -64.37 -1.56 -8.38
C ALA A 21 -64.56 -1.90 -9.85
N GLY A 22 -63.87 -2.92 -10.32
CA GLY A 22 -64.06 -3.49 -11.65
C GLY A 22 -64.87 -4.74 -11.59
N THR A 23 -66.00 -4.73 -12.30
CA THR A 23 -66.94 -5.84 -12.55
C THR A 23 -66.25 -7.12 -12.99
N PRO A 24 -66.71 -8.30 -12.54
CA PRO A 24 -66.14 -9.56 -13.00
C PRO A 24 -66.56 -9.82 -14.46
N VAL A 25 -65.58 -9.76 -15.36
CA VAL A 25 -65.77 -10.24 -16.74
C VAL A 25 -65.57 -11.76 -16.70
N ALA A 26 -66.65 -12.50 -16.96
CA ALA A 26 -66.56 -13.94 -17.13
C ALA A 26 -65.79 -14.26 -18.40
N PHE A 27 -64.53 -14.67 -18.24
CA PHE A 27 -63.77 -15.27 -19.35
C PHE A 27 -64.14 -16.71 -19.53
N ARG A 28 -64.90 -16.97 -20.54
CA ARG A 28 -65.32 -18.30 -21.01
C ARG A 28 -64.26 -18.85 -21.95
N GLY A 29 -63.75 -20.02 -21.64
CA GLY A 29 -63.05 -20.90 -22.61
C GLY A 29 -61.56 -20.52 -22.77
N GLN A 30 -60.65 -21.26 -22.09
CA GLN A 30 -60.05 -22.41 -22.48
C GLN A 30 -59.27 -22.48 -23.68
N GLU A 31 -58.14 -22.50 -23.59
CA GLU A 31 -57.32 -23.39 -24.41
C GLU A 31 -56.17 -23.85 -23.52
N PHE A 32 -56.15 -25.14 -23.31
CA PHE A 32 -55.09 -25.88 -22.65
C PHE A 32 -53.85 -25.76 -23.51
N LEU A 33 -53.11 -24.67 -23.37
CA LEU A 33 -51.82 -24.54 -24.03
C LEU A 33 -50.85 -25.46 -23.28
N ALA A 34 -50.46 -26.48 -24.01
CA ALA A 34 -49.43 -27.42 -23.65
C ALA A 34 -48.27 -26.70 -22.94
N GLY A 35 -47.99 -27.14 -21.71
CA GLY A 35 -46.89 -26.57 -20.93
C GLY A 35 -45.60 -26.62 -21.73
N THR A 36 -45.13 -25.46 -22.14
CA THR A 36 -43.73 -25.30 -22.57
C THR A 36 -42.87 -25.62 -21.37
N ILE A 37 -42.36 -26.82 -21.32
CA ILE A 37 -41.36 -27.25 -20.35
C ILE A 37 -40.14 -26.40 -20.66
N ILE A 38 -39.99 -25.27 -19.97
CA ILE A 38 -38.75 -24.52 -19.98
C ILE A 38 -37.71 -25.47 -19.37
N ALA A 39 -36.91 -26.06 -20.23
CA ALA A 39 -35.81 -26.91 -19.81
C ALA A 39 -34.88 -26.02 -18.97
N GLN A 40 -34.89 -26.21 -17.66
CA GLN A 40 -33.98 -25.52 -16.77
C GLN A 40 -32.54 -25.88 -17.17
N PRO A 41 -31.67 -24.92 -17.38
CA PRO A 41 -30.27 -25.21 -17.67
C PRO A 41 -29.72 -26.01 -16.49
N ARG A 42 -29.32 -27.25 -16.77
CA ARG A 42 -28.61 -28.08 -15.79
C ARG A 42 -27.32 -27.40 -15.47
N HIS A 43 -27.23 -26.78 -14.31
CA HIS A 43 -25.97 -26.29 -13.76
C HIS A 43 -25.06 -27.51 -13.55
N ARG A 44 -24.09 -27.66 -14.44
CA ARG A 44 -23.07 -28.69 -14.29
C ARG A 44 -22.18 -28.22 -13.13
N GLY A 45 -22.24 -28.93 -12.02
CA GLY A 45 -21.29 -28.73 -10.92
C GLY A 45 -19.89 -29.09 -11.36
N PHE A 46 -18.91 -28.45 -10.74
CA PHE A 46 -17.49 -28.76 -10.97
C PHE A 46 -17.19 -30.20 -10.58
N THR A 47 -16.41 -30.89 -11.40
CA THR A 47 -15.92 -32.21 -11.05
C THR A 47 -14.77 -32.11 -10.05
N LEU A 48 -14.61 -33.11 -9.19
CA LEU A 48 -13.50 -33.20 -8.25
C LEU A 48 -12.14 -33.16 -8.98
N VAL A 49 -12.06 -33.83 -10.14
CA VAL A 49 -10.84 -33.84 -10.97
C VAL A 49 -10.49 -32.46 -11.50
N GLU A 50 -11.48 -31.68 -11.96
CA GLU A 50 -11.27 -30.31 -12.45
C GLU A 50 -10.75 -29.38 -11.36
N LEU A 51 -11.26 -29.54 -10.13
CA LEU A 51 -10.77 -28.77 -8.99
C LEU A 51 -9.32 -29.14 -8.65
N VAL A 52 -8.96 -30.43 -8.65
CA VAL A 52 -7.59 -30.87 -8.37
C VAL A 52 -6.61 -30.34 -9.42
N ILE A 53 -6.98 -30.44 -10.72
CA ILE A 53 -6.15 -29.92 -11.80
C ILE A 53 -5.96 -28.38 -11.66
N THR A 54 -7.04 -27.66 -11.36
CA THR A 54 -6.97 -26.19 -11.19
C THR A 54 -6.03 -25.78 -10.05
N VAL A 55 -6.15 -26.45 -8.90
CA VAL A 55 -5.28 -26.17 -7.74
C VAL A 55 -3.83 -26.55 -8.05
N ALA A 56 -3.60 -27.66 -8.76
CA ALA A 56 -2.25 -28.05 -9.17
C ALA A 56 -1.59 -26.99 -10.08
N VAL A 57 -2.33 -26.49 -11.07
CA VAL A 57 -1.85 -25.44 -12.00
C VAL A 57 -1.57 -24.13 -11.22
N ILE A 58 -2.48 -23.72 -10.33
CA ILE A 58 -2.27 -22.52 -9.49
C ILE A 58 -1.04 -22.70 -8.61
N GLY A 59 -0.84 -23.88 -8.02
CA GLY A 59 0.34 -24.18 -7.20
C GLY A 59 1.66 -24.02 -7.96
N ILE A 60 1.72 -24.53 -9.20
CA ILE A 60 2.90 -24.41 -10.06
C ILE A 60 3.16 -22.93 -10.42
N LEU A 61 2.14 -22.20 -10.80
CA LEU A 61 2.27 -20.77 -11.12
C LEU A 61 2.70 -19.94 -9.90
N ALA A 62 2.13 -20.21 -8.74
CA ALA A 62 2.49 -19.55 -7.49
C ALA A 62 3.96 -19.80 -7.09
N ALA A 63 4.46 -21.02 -7.28
CA ALA A 63 5.85 -21.38 -6.96
C ALA A 63 6.88 -20.51 -7.74
N VAL A 64 6.55 -20.07 -8.95
CA VAL A 64 7.40 -19.18 -9.76
C VAL A 64 7.13 -17.72 -9.47
N ALA A 65 5.87 -17.34 -9.27
CA ALA A 65 5.46 -15.95 -9.11
C ALA A 65 5.86 -15.35 -7.76
N LEU A 66 5.73 -16.11 -6.66
CA LEU A 66 5.99 -15.60 -5.31
C LEU A 66 7.44 -15.11 -5.10
N PRO A 67 8.50 -15.85 -5.47
CA PRO A 67 9.86 -15.37 -5.31
C PRO A 67 10.12 -14.05 -6.06
N SER A 68 9.65 -13.94 -7.29
CA SER A 68 9.80 -12.73 -8.10
C SER A 68 9.10 -11.52 -7.48
N TYR A 69 7.92 -11.75 -6.89
CA TYR A 69 7.16 -10.72 -6.20
C TYR A 69 7.90 -10.19 -4.95
N TYR A 70 8.48 -11.06 -4.14
CA TYR A 70 9.25 -10.65 -2.98
C TYR A 70 10.49 -9.84 -3.35
N GLU A 71 11.19 -10.22 -4.40
CA GLU A 71 12.35 -9.45 -4.88
C GLU A 71 11.93 -8.07 -5.44
N TYR A 72 10.76 -7.96 -6.05
CA TYR A 72 10.19 -6.68 -6.47
C TYR A 72 9.89 -5.78 -5.26
N LEU A 73 9.24 -6.33 -4.21
CA LEU A 73 8.95 -5.60 -2.97
C LEU A 73 10.23 -5.09 -2.31
N LYS A 74 11.25 -5.94 -2.18
CA LYS A 74 12.55 -5.55 -1.61
C LYS A 74 13.17 -4.38 -2.38
N ARG A 75 13.15 -4.43 -3.70
CA ARG A 75 13.67 -3.32 -4.54
C ARG A 75 12.89 -2.03 -4.31
N SER A 76 11.58 -2.10 -4.20
CA SER A 76 10.72 -0.94 -3.94
C SER A 76 11.06 -0.29 -2.59
N HIS A 77 11.10 -1.08 -1.50
CA HIS A 77 11.43 -0.57 -0.17
C HIS A 77 12.85 0.00 -0.10
N ARG A 78 13.80 -0.65 -0.79
CA ARG A 78 15.18 -0.13 -0.90
C ARG A 78 15.22 1.22 -1.60
N SER A 79 14.49 1.37 -2.72
CA SER A 79 14.41 2.63 -3.46
C SER A 79 13.82 3.76 -2.60
N SER A 80 12.76 3.50 -1.83
CA SER A 80 12.17 4.49 -0.93
C SER A 80 13.16 4.93 0.16
N ALA A 81 13.88 3.98 0.76
CA ALA A 81 14.90 4.30 1.77
C ALA A 81 16.07 5.09 1.18
N GLN A 82 16.52 4.75 -0.04
CA GLN A 82 17.59 5.46 -0.74
C GLN A 82 17.20 6.92 -1.06
N SER A 83 15.96 7.15 -1.49
CA SER A 83 15.44 8.50 -1.76
C SER A 83 15.44 9.34 -0.48
N LEU A 84 15.02 8.76 0.65
CA LEU A 84 15.00 9.45 1.93
C LEU A 84 16.42 9.72 2.45
N MET A 85 17.36 8.80 2.24
CA MET A 85 18.77 9.03 2.60
C MET A 85 19.39 10.20 1.82
N LEU A 86 19.04 10.33 0.54
CA LEU A 86 19.48 11.47 -0.26
C LEU A 86 18.86 12.79 0.25
N ASP A 87 17.60 12.79 0.66
CA ASP A 87 16.97 13.96 1.27
C ASP A 87 17.66 14.32 2.60
N LEU A 88 17.94 13.32 3.45
CA LEU A 88 18.70 13.53 4.70
C LEU A 88 20.10 14.10 4.44
N ALA A 89 20.81 13.57 3.46
CA ALA A 89 22.13 14.09 3.09
C ALA A 89 22.07 15.56 2.63
N ASN A 90 21.07 15.94 1.84
CA ASN A 90 20.86 17.33 1.45
C ASN A 90 20.55 18.22 2.66
N ARG A 91 19.77 17.75 3.63
CA ARG A 91 19.46 18.50 4.86
C ARG A 91 20.70 18.64 5.75
N GLU A 92 21.54 17.62 5.82
CA GLU A 92 22.84 17.73 6.51
C GLU A 92 23.75 18.78 5.89
N GLN A 93 23.80 18.88 4.56
CA GLN A 93 24.54 19.94 3.88
C GLN A 93 23.97 21.34 4.21
N GLN A 94 22.63 21.48 4.28
CA GLN A 94 22.00 22.73 4.70
C GLN A 94 22.34 23.06 6.16
N TYR A 95 22.26 22.06 7.04
CA TYR A 95 22.61 22.22 8.45
C TYR A 95 24.07 22.66 8.64
N LEU A 96 25.00 22.12 7.85
CA LEU A 96 26.40 22.54 7.84
C LEU A 96 26.56 24.02 7.48
N LEU A 97 25.80 24.51 6.48
CA LEU A 97 25.87 25.92 6.08
C LEU A 97 25.43 26.87 7.21
N ASP A 98 24.41 26.49 7.96
CA ASP A 98 23.86 27.28 9.05
C ASP A 98 24.68 27.17 10.34
N ASN A 99 25.20 25.99 10.66
CA ASN A 99 25.81 25.67 11.95
C ASN A 99 27.32 25.43 11.88
N ARG A 100 27.90 25.37 10.67
CA ARG A 100 29.32 25.05 10.41
C ARG A 100 29.76 23.67 10.90
N THR A 101 28.82 22.79 11.16
CA THR A 101 29.04 21.39 11.58
C THR A 101 27.89 20.54 11.09
N PHE A 102 28.11 19.25 10.92
CA PHE A 102 27.04 18.29 10.65
C PHE A 102 26.32 17.90 11.93
N LEU A 103 25.04 17.51 11.78
CA LEU A 103 24.22 17.04 12.88
C LEU A 103 24.42 15.54 13.10
N GLY A 104 25.22 15.18 14.11
CA GLY A 104 25.35 13.79 14.55
C GLY A 104 24.36 13.46 15.65
N GLY A 105 24.21 12.17 15.95
CA GLY A 105 23.38 11.72 17.08
C GLY A 105 22.49 10.51 16.74
N GLY A 106 22.81 9.77 15.71
CA GLY A 106 22.09 8.54 15.36
C GLY A 106 20.66 8.81 14.91
N ALA A 107 19.70 8.16 15.54
CA ALA A 107 18.29 8.29 15.20
C ALA A 107 17.71 9.67 15.59
N SER A 108 18.24 10.34 16.62
CA SER A 108 17.77 11.66 17.03
C SER A 108 18.13 12.75 16.02
N ALA A 109 19.24 12.63 15.32
CA ALA A 109 19.57 13.52 14.21
C ALA A 109 18.55 13.39 13.07
N VAL A 110 18.14 12.17 12.75
CA VAL A 110 17.09 11.93 11.75
C VAL A 110 15.77 12.62 12.10
N THR A 111 15.33 12.54 13.36
CA THR A 111 14.10 13.21 13.80
C THR A 111 14.22 14.73 13.83
N THR A 112 15.41 15.26 14.09
CA THR A 112 15.66 16.71 14.03
C THR A 112 15.61 17.24 12.60
N LEU A 113 16.20 16.52 11.65
CA LEU A 113 16.19 16.89 10.23
C LEU A 113 14.86 16.62 9.54
N LEU A 114 14.08 15.68 10.06
CA LEU A 114 12.75 15.32 9.56
C LEU A 114 11.70 15.53 10.66
N PRO A 115 11.24 16.76 10.91
CA PRO A 115 10.24 17.04 11.94
C PRO A 115 8.91 16.31 11.71
N SER A 116 8.59 16.00 10.46
CA SER A 116 7.42 15.20 10.08
C SER A 116 7.58 13.71 10.36
N GLY A 117 8.76 13.29 10.83
CA GLY A 117 9.11 11.89 11.05
C GLY A 117 9.52 11.14 9.78
N VAL A 118 10.05 9.94 9.98
CA VAL A 118 10.38 9.02 8.88
C VAL A 118 9.09 8.42 8.34
N PRO A 119 8.83 8.47 7.01
CA PRO A 119 7.64 7.85 6.41
C PRO A 119 7.51 6.37 6.78
N THR A 120 6.28 5.89 7.00
CA THR A 120 6.02 4.50 7.40
C THR A 120 6.50 3.47 6.39
N GLU A 121 6.52 3.85 5.10
CA GLU A 121 7.06 3.05 3.99
C GLU A 121 8.55 2.74 4.16
N VAL A 122 9.28 3.57 4.91
CA VAL A 122 10.69 3.37 5.23
C VAL A 122 10.85 2.85 6.66
N SER A 123 10.23 3.49 7.67
CA SER A 123 10.43 3.16 9.07
C SER A 123 10.01 1.73 9.45
N ASN A 124 9.03 1.16 8.75
CA ASN A 124 8.64 -0.24 8.95
C ASN A 124 9.74 -1.23 8.54
N PHE A 125 10.58 -0.88 7.58
CA PHE A 125 11.55 -1.78 6.96
C PHE A 125 13.00 -1.43 7.25
N TYR A 126 13.30 -0.18 7.57
CA TYR A 126 14.64 0.32 7.83
C TYR A 126 14.69 1.26 9.03
N THR A 127 15.74 1.13 9.81
CA THR A 127 16.13 2.11 10.82
C THR A 127 17.21 2.99 10.22
N LEU A 128 16.95 4.31 10.19
CA LEU A 128 17.91 5.31 9.70
C LEU A 128 18.70 5.91 10.86
N THR A 129 19.99 6.08 10.67
CA THR A 129 20.88 6.73 11.62
C THR A 129 21.85 7.66 10.89
N ILE A 130 22.25 8.76 11.56
CA ILE A 130 23.23 9.70 11.05
C ILE A 130 24.36 9.77 12.06
N THR A 131 25.58 9.52 11.60
CA THR A 131 26.81 9.69 12.38
C THR A 131 27.59 10.83 11.79
N ALA A 132 27.95 11.81 12.60
CA ALA A 132 28.82 12.92 12.18
C ALA A 132 30.12 12.89 12.98
N THR A 133 31.22 13.21 12.30
CA THR A 133 32.55 13.36 12.91
C THR A 133 32.99 14.80 12.76
N ALA A 134 33.26 15.44 13.88
CA ALA A 134 33.84 16.78 13.89
C ALA A 134 35.33 16.68 13.52
N GLY A 135 35.73 17.41 12.49
CA GLY A 135 37.12 17.45 12.03
C GLY A 135 37.29 18.51 10.95
N PRO A 136 38.53 18.89 10.60
CA PRO A 136 38.82 19.62 9.38
C PRO A 136 39.23 18.66 8.23
N PRO A 137 38.37 18.36 7.24
CA PRO A 137 36.95 18.72 7.11
C PRO A 137 36.01 17.87 7.98
N PRO A 138 34.83 18.39 8.39
CA PRO A 138 33.82 17.58 9.05
C PRO A 138 33.21 16.59 8.07
N THR A 139 32.76 15.42 8.58
CA THR A 139 32.18 14.35 7.78
C THR A 139 30.88 13.85 8.38
N PHE A 140 30.01 13.27 7.57
CA PHE A 140 28.84 12.52 8.03
C PHE A 140 28.63 11.24 7.23
N GLU A 141 27.92 10.31 7.83
CA GLU A 141 27.42 9.10 7.18
C GLU A 141 25.94 8.90 7.56
N VAL A 142 25.08 8.75 6.57
CA VAL A 142 23.70 8.29 6.73
C VAL A 142 23.69 6.79 6.50
N LYS A 143 23.14 6.03 7.45
CA LYS A 143 23.07 4.58 7.39
C LYS A 143 21.63 4.11 7.49
N ALA A 144 21.23 3.21 6.59
CA ALA A 144 19.97 2.48 6.63
C ALA A 144 20.23 1.01 7.02
N THR A 145 19.69 0.62 8.16
CA THR A 145 19.80 -0.75 8.67
C THR A 145 18.47 -1.45 8.50
N PRO A 146 18.41 -2.61 7.81
CA PRO A 146 17.18 -3.38 7.66
C PRO A 146 16.62 -3.85 9.01
N ASN A 147 15.32 -3.70 9.21
CA ASN A 147 14.64 -4.13 10.43
C ASN A 147 14.48 -5.65 10.45
N THR A 148 14.70 -6.26 11.60
CA THR A 148 14.45 -7.69 11.84
C THR A 148 12.94 -7.98 11.81
N GLY A 149 12.55 -9.18 11.39
CA GLY A 149 11.15 -9.58 11.31
C GLY A 149 10.37 -9.05 10.09
N THR A 150 11.04 -8.36 9.16
CA THR A 150 10.46 -7.87 7.91
C THR A 150 10.98 -8.63 6.69
N VAL A 151 10.41 -8.36 5.51
CA VAL A 151 10.92 -8.91 4.24
C VAL A 151 12.35 -8.46 3.93
N MET A 152 12.84 -7.43 4.63
CA MET A 152 14.19 -6.89 4.48
C MET A 152 15.19 -7.54 5.45
N ALA A 153 14.73 -8.41 6.34
CA ALA A 153 15.61 -9.10 7.30
C ALA A 153 16.74 -9.87 6.59
N GLY A 154 17.97 -9.69 7.07
CA GLY A 154 19.14 -10.32 6.46
C GLY A 154 19.73 -9.57 5.25
N GLU A 155 19.10 -8.49 4.79
CA GLU A 155 19.72 -7.61 3.80
C GLU A 155 20.90 -6.85 4.41
N THR A 156 21.90 -6.55 3.57
CA THR A 156 23.05 -5.75 4.00
C THR A 156 22.64 -4.30 4.22
N PRO A 157 23.01 -3.66 5.34
CA PRO A 157 22.86 -2.23 5.52
C PRO A 157 23.55 -1.45 4.38
N PHE A 158 23.03 -0.27 4.06
CA PHE A 158 23.66 0.60 3.08
C PHE A 158 23.88 1.99 3.66
N THR A 159 24.93 2.66 3.18
CA THR A 159 25.40 3.95 3.67
C THR A 159 25.58 4.96 2.55
N LEU A 160 25.47 6.21 2.91
CA LEU A 160 25.71 7.38 2.06
C LEU A 160 26.50 8.40 2.87
N ASP A 161 27.66 8.81 2.38
CA ASP A 161 28.52 9.81 3.02
C ASP A 161 28.36 11.22 2.41
N GLN A 162 29.10 12.17 2.95
CA GLN A 162 29.10 13.57 2.53
C GLN A 162 29.58 13.79 1.09
N ASP A 163 30.38 12.89 0.54
CA ASP A 163 30.90 12.94 -0.82
C ASP A 163 29.96 12.29 -1.83
N GLY A 164 28.84 11.76 -1.34
CA GLY A 164 27.87 11.02 -2.15
C GLY A 164 28.30 9.59 -2.44
N THR A 165 29.30 9.05 -1.71
CA THR A 165 29.74 7.67 -1.83
C THR A 165 28.66 6.75 -1.28
N LYS A 166 28.34 5.72 -2.06
CA LYS A 166 27.21 4.80 -1.81
C LYS A 166 27.73 3.40 -1.61
N LEU A 167 27.55 2.84 -0.41
CA LEU A 167 28.02 1.51 -0.08
C LEU A 167 26.87 0.61 0.43
N PRO A 168 26.87 -0.69 0.09
CA PRO A 168 27.66 -1.30 -0.98
C PRO A 168 27.14 -0.88 -2.36
N ALA A 169 28.05 -0.59 -3.29
CA ALA A 169 27.72 0.00 -4.60
C ALA A 169 26.64 -0.78 -5.38
N GLY A 170 26.69 -2.11 -5.35
CA GLY A 170 25.73 -2.96 -6.07
C GLY A 170 24.28 -2.88 -5.53
N LYS A 171 24.06 -2.41 -4.31
CA LYS A 171 22.72 -2.27 -3.73
C LYS A 171 22.02 -0.95 -4.12
N TRP A 172 22.78 0.03 -4.61
CA TRP A 172 22.26 1.34 -5.02
C TRP A 172 21.79 1.39 -6.46
N GLN A 173 22.15 0.40 -7.28
CA GLN A 173 21.86 0.42 -8.72
C GLN A 173 20.54 -0.28 -9.11
N GLY A 174 19.74 -0.75 -8.15
CA GLY A 174 18.45 -1.36 -8.42
C GLY A 174 18.49 -2.69 -9.21
N ARG A 175 19.65 -3.32 -9.36
CA ARG A 175 19.85 -4.62 -10.01
C ARG A 175 19.88 -5.76 -9.01
#